data_ce3e6869dbea1eaa842c025377776edc
#
_entry.id   ce3e6869dbea1eaa842c025377776edc
#
_cell.length_a   1.000
_cell.length_b   1.000
_cell.length_c   1.000
_cell.angle_alpha   90.00
_cell.angle_beta   90.00
_cell.angle_gamma   90.00
#
_symmetry.space_group_name_H-M   'P 1'
#
loop_
_entity.id
_entity.type
_entity.pdbx_description
1 polymer ?
#
loop_
_entity_poly.entity_id
_entity_poly.type
_entity_poly.pdbx_seq_one_letter_code
_entity_poly.pdbx_strand_id
1 'polypeptide(L)'
;MNNMSDDDDVHVMNVHMATTAAAKSVRACDLDVHAQHRIDRIDTEIALVDEQLGDLHKRKQALRRERAQILAQQCEASATDAKTTNYVETSHFPWSAELSHQAKSVFGIESFRSCQEAVCNAVMDRRDIMVVMPTGAGKSLCYQLPALLSGALFVVISPLIALMTDQVYHLRERGVSCELLSSSMSSSETQAILQRVRSGTNMPRLLYVTPERIVKSKTLLATLQRVYEAGRLERIVVDEAHCCSMMGHDYRPDYHKPVSYTHLR
;
A
#
# COMPACT_ATOMS: atom_id res chain seq x y z
N MET A 1 5.98 23.11 27.32
CA MET A 1 5.32 24.41 27.02
C MET A 1 5.10 24.43 25.52
N ASN A 2 3.98 24.44 24.93
CA ASN A 2 2.55 24.53 25.15
C ASN A 2 1.85 23.78 24.03
N ASN A 3 0.87 22.98 24.37
CA ASN A 3 -0.53 23.06 23.94
C ASN A 3 -0.82 23.30 22.46
N MET A 4 -1.25 22.25 21.78
CA MET A 4 -2.23 22.32 20.68
C MET A 4 -2.92 20.97 20.58
N SER A 5 -4.15 20.88 21.09
CA SER A 5 -5.11 19.85 20.66
C SER A 5 -6.42 19.81 21.47
N ASP A 6 -6.99 20.94 21.87
CA ASP A 6 -8.28 20.94 22.59
C ASP A 6 -9.44 21.65 21.84
N ASP A 7 -9.20 22.17 20.63
CA ASP A 7 -10.24 23.00 19.95
C ASP A 7 -11.26 22.19 19.12
N ASP A 8 -10.95 21.00 18.67
CA ASP A 8 -11.88 20.23 17.82
C ASP A 8 -12.99 19.53 18.63
N ASP A 9 -12.71 19.10 19.86
CA ASP A 9 -13.72 18.46 20.72
C ASP A 9 -14.72 19.46 21.32
N VAL A 10 -14.31 20.70 21.51
CA VAL A 10 -15.18 21.77 22.03
C VAL A 10 -16.22 22.19 20.98
N HIS A 11 -15.88 22.13 19.70
CA HIS A 11 -16.81 22.54 18.63
C HIS A 11 -17.95 21.52 18.43
N VAL A 12 -17.66 20.23 18.55
CA VAL A 12 -18.66 19.15 18.46
C VAL A 12 -19.60 19.17 19.68
N MET A 13 -19.07 19.43 20.87
CA MET A 13 -19.88 19.55 22.09
C MET A 13 -20.79 20.79 22.06
N ASN A 14 -20.32 21.93 21.55
CA ASN A 14 -21.12 23.15 21.45
C ASN A 14 -22.25 23.01 20.42
N VAL A 15 -22.04 22.31 19.31
CA VAL A 15 -23.11 22.03 18.34
C VAL A 15 -24.17 21.11 18.94
N HIS A 16 -23.78 20.12 19.74
CA HIS A 16 -24.72 19.21 20.41
C HIS A 16 -25.51 19.92 21.53
N MET A 17 -24.89 20.81 22.29
CA MET A 17 -25.58 21.60 23.30
C MET A 17 -26.48 22.69 22.70
N ALA A 18 -26.10 23.30 21.59
CA ALA A 18 -26.93 24.28 20.89
C ALA A 18 -28.19 23.64 20.28
N THR A 19 -28.08 22.42 19.72
CA THR A 19 -29.23 21.65 19.20
C THR A 19 -30.17 21.21 20.33
N THR A 20 -29.66 20.81 21.50
CA THR A 20 -30.50 20.43 22.67
C THR A 20 -31.15 21.66 23.35
N ALA A 21 -30.49 22.80 23.38
CA ALA A 21 -31.07 24.06 23.90
C ALA A 21 -32.15 24.64 22.96
N ALA A 22 -31.93 24.59 21.66
CA ALA A 22 -32.94 24.98 20.66
C ALA A 22 -34.19 24.07 20.69
N ALA A 23 -34.01 22.77 20.91
CA ALA A 23 -35.13 21.84 21.06
C ALA A 23 -35.98 22.07 22.35
N LYS A 24 -35.39 22.67 23.39
CA LYS A 24 -36.11 23.01 24.63
C LYS A 24 -36.81 24.38 24.61
N SER A 25 -36.51 25.23 23.63
CA SER A 25 -37.07 26.58 23.48
C SER A 25 -38.27 26.69 22.52
N VAL A 26 -38.53 25.63 21.76
CA VAL A 26 -39.74 25.55 20.94
C VAL A 26 -40.88 25.19 21.85
N ARG A 27 -41.50 26.20 22.49
CA ARG A 27 -42.85 26.06 23.09
C ARG A 27 -43.78 25.59 21.97
N ALA A 28 -44.59 24.59 22.29
CA ALA A 28 -45.66 24.02 21.49
C ALA A 28 -46.39 25.09 20.65
N CYS A 29 -45.87 25.41 19.48
CA CYS A 29 -46.70 25.80 18.38
C CYS A 29 -47.33 24.52 17.84
N ASP A 30 -48.63 24.51 17.60
CA ASP A 30 -49.37 23.44 16.99
C ASP A 30 -48.63 23.05 15.70
N LEU A 31 -47.80 21.99 15.82
CA LEU A 31 -47.22 21.36 14.68
C LEU A 31 -48.39 20.82 13.88
N ASP A 32 -48.58 21.38 12.70
CA ASP A 32 -49.57 20.89 11.74
C ASP A 32 -49.51 19.36 11.71
N VAL A 33 -50.63 18.70 11.97
CA VAL A 33 -50.77 17.24 12.01
C VAL A 33 -50.14 16.62 10.72
N HIS A 34 -50.22 17.33 9.61
CA HIS A 34 -49.57 16.95 8.36
C HIS A 34 -48.02 16.98 8.44
N ALA A 35 -47.44 17.92 9.17
CA ALA A 35 -45.98 17.96 9.35
C ALA A 35 -45.53 16.78 10.25
N GLN A 36 -46.26 16.48 11.30
CA GLN A 36 -45.94 15.34 12.17
C GLN A 36 -46.02 14.01 11.39
N HIS A 37 -47.06 13.77 10.61
CA HIS A 37 -47.17 12.57 9.76
C HIS A 37 -46.03 12.47 8.73
N ARG A 38 -45.54 13.61 8.23
CA ARG A 38 -44.39 13.59 7.33
C ARG A 38 -43.10 13.20 8.06
N ILE A 39 -42.90 13.70 9.28
CA ILE A 39 -41.76 13.34 10.13
C ILE A 39 -41.78 11.83 10.42
N ASP A 40 -42.91 11.29 10.90
CA ASP A 40 -43.08 9.87 11.21
C ASP A 40 -42.78 8.96 10.00
N ARG A 41 -43.18 9.39 8.80
CA ARG A 41 -42.86 8.67 7.57
C ARG A 41 -41.35 8.69 7.26
N ILE A 42 -40.71 9.85 7.39
CA ILE A 42 -39.28 10.00 7.16
C ILE A 42 -38.48 9.16 8.19
N ASP A 43 -38.88 9.17 9.45
CA ASP A 43 -38.25 8.36 10.49
C ASP A 43 -38.38 6.85 10.19
N THR A 44 -39.54 6.43 9.67
CA THR A 44 -39.76 5.05 9.24
C THR A 44 -38.84 4.70 8.05
N GLU A 45 -38.70 5.59 7.07
CA GLU A 45 -37.80 5.41 5.95
C GLU A 45 -36.34 5.36 6.38
N ILE A 46 -35.92 6.21 7.32
CA ILE A 46 -34.57 6.21 7.91
C ILE A 46 -34.29 4.87 8.58
N ALA A 47 -35.21 4.37 9.42
CA ALA A 47 -35.06 3.10 10.09
C ALA A 47 -34.91 1.93 9.09
N LEU A 48 -35.66 1.94 8.00
CA LEU A 48 -35.55 0.93 6.95
C LEU A 48 -34.19 1.00 6.23
N VAL A 49 -33.71 2.19 5.95
CA VAL A 49 -32.38 2.38 5.33
C VAL A 49 -31.27 1.93 6.27
N ASP A 50 -31.37 2.20 7.56
CA ASP A 50 -30.39 1.75 8.56
C ASP A 50 -30.36 0.22 8.67
N GLU A 51 -31.52 -0.45 8.63
CA GLU A 51 -31.60 -1.90 8.58
C GLU A 51 -30.90 -2.45 7.31
N GLN A 52 -31.18 -1.89 6.14
CA GLN A 52 -30.53 -2.27 4.88
C GLN A 52 -29.01 -2.05 4.91
N LEU A 53 -28.54 -0.95 5.49
CA LEU A 53 -27.13 -0.68 5.71
C LEU A 53 -26.49 -1.73 6.61
N GLY A 54 -27.18 -2.14 7.67
CA GLY A 54 -26.75 -3.22 8.56
C GLY A 54 -26.55 -4.54 7.81
N ASP A 55 -27.50 -4.91 6.97
CA ASP A 55 -27.42 -6.15 6.18
C ASP A 55 -26.34 -6.10 5.09
N LEU A 56 -26.19 -4.96 4.42
CA LEU A 56 -25.10 -4.74 3.49
C LEU A 56 -23.74 -4.82 4.17
N HIS A 57 -23.60 -4.32 5.38
CA HIS A 57 -22.38 -4.45 6.17
C HIS A 57 -22.07 -5.91 6.51
N LYS A 58 -23.06 -6.68 6.95
CA LYS A 58 -22.92 -8.13 7.21
C LYS A 58 -22.49 -8.87 5.94
N ARG A 59 -23.16 -8.58 4.81
CA ARG A 59 -22.82 -9.17 3.50
C ARG A 59 -21.40 -8.85 3.06
N LYS A 60 -20.98 -7.59 3.21
CA LYS A 60 -19.61 -7.16 2.93
C LYS A 60 -18.57 -7.89 3.78
N GLN A 61 -18.87 -8.11 5.07
CA GLN A 61 -17.98 -8.88 5.94
C GLN A 61 -17.90 -10.35 5.53
N ALA A 62 -19.03 -10.97 5.16
CA ALA A 62 -19.05 -12.35 4.67
C ALA A 62 -18.20 -12.52 3.41
N LEU A 63 -18.38 -11.64 2.42
CA LEU A 63 -17.59 -11.63 1.19
C LEU A 63 -16.08 -11.41 1.45
N ARG A 64 -15.73 -10.58 2.43
CA ARG A 64 -14.33 -10.40 2.82
C ARG A 64 -13.73 -11.67 3.43
N ARG A 65 -14.50 -12.40 4.25
CA ARG A 65 -14.06 -13.69 4.83
C ARG A 65 -13.89 -14.74 3.74
N GLU A 66 -14.85 -14.86 2.83
CA GLU A 66 -14.78 -15.77 1.69
C GLU A 66 -13.56 -15.48 0.80
N ARG A 67 -13.34 -14.20 0.45
CA ARG A 67 -12.15 -13.77 -0.29
C ARG A 67 -10.86 -14.16 0.44
N ALA A 68 -10.79 -13.95 1.76
CA ALA A 68 -9.61 -14.31 2.55
C ALA A 68 -9.35 -15.81 2.54
N GLN A 69 -10.38 -16.63 2.60
CA GLN A 69 -10.26 -18.09 2.51
C GLN A 69 -9.73 -18.55 1.15
N ILE A 70 -10.28 -18.00 0.06
CA ILE A 70 -9.80 -18.31 -1.30
C ILE A 70 -8.33 -17.94 -1.45
N LEU A 71 -7.93 -16.74 -0.97
CA LEU A 71 -6.54 -16.29 -1.02
C LEU A 71 -5.62 -17.18 -0.18
N ALA A 72 -6.05 -17.63 0.99
CA ALA A 72 -5.28 -18.56 1.82
C ALA A 72 -5.05 -19.91 1.10
N GLN A 73 -6.08 -20.47 0.49
CA GLN A 73 -5.96 -21.71 -0.30
C GLN A 73 -5.02 -21.54 -1.49
N GLN A 74 -5.09 -20.42 -2.20
CA GLN A 74 -4.16 -20.12 -3.30
C GLN A 74 -2.72 -19.98 -2.80
N CYS A 75 -2.52 -19.35 -1.63
CA CYS A 75 -1.21 -19.21 -1.01
C CYS A 75 -0.62 -20.57 -0.61
N GLU A 76 -1.43 -21.47 -0.04
CA GLU A 76 -1.00 -22.84 0.31
C GLU A 76 -0.62 -23.65 -0.92
N ALA A 77 -1.43 -23.60 -1.98
CA ALA A 77 -1.13 -24.26 -3.25
C ALA A 77 0.18 -23.72 -3.87
N SER A 78 0.34 -22.40 -3.89
CA SER A 78 1.56 -21.75 -4.36
C SER A 78 2.79 -22.09 -3.53
N ALA A 79 2.65 -22.19 -2.20
CA ALA A 79 3.75 -22.57 -1.31
C ALA A 79 4.18 -24.04 -1.51
N THR A 80 3.24 -24.92 -1.84
CA THR A 80 3.55 -26.31 -2.15
C THR A 80 4.34 -26.42 -3.44
N ASP A 81 3.93 -25.70 -4.48
CA ASP A 81 4.63 -25.64 -5.76
C ASP A 81 6.02 -25.00 -5.63
N ALA A 82 6.15 -23.93 -4.83
CA ALA A 82 7.44 -23.31 -4.55
C ALA A 82 8.46 -24.23 -3.86
N LYS A 83 8.00 -25.19 -3.06
CA LYS A 83 8.89 -26.19 -2.43
C LYS A 83 9.50 -27.16 -3.43
N THR A 84 8.89 -27.36 -4.58
CA THR A 84 9.37 -28.24 -5.64
C THR A 84 10.29 -27.55 -6.64
N THR A 85 10.22 -26.22 -6.73
CA THR A 85 11.02 -25.44 -7.68
C THR A 85 12.40 -25.11 -7.10
N ASN A 86 13.45 -25.51 -7.81
CA ASN A 86 14.83 -25.19 -7.43
C ASN A 86 15.27 -23.86 -8.06
N TYR A 87 15.19 -22.76 -7.30
CA TYR A 87 15.59 -21.43 -7.77
C TYR A 87 17.11 -21.21 -7.81
N VAL A 88 17.90 -22.14 -7.26
CA VAL A 88 19.37 -22.07 -7.26
C VAL A 88 19.94 -22.54 -8.61
N GLU A 89 19.25 -23.41 -9.30
CA GLU A 89 19.61 -23.85 -10.63
C GLU A 89 19.16 -22.81 -11.67
N THR A 90 20.11 -22.04 -12.16
CA THR A 90 19.87 -20.75 -12.84
C THR A 90 19.57 -20.86 -14.34
N SER A 91 19.88 -21.98 -14.98
CA SER A 91 19.82 -22.13 -16.45
C SER A 91 18.42 -22.48 -17.00
N HIS A 92 17.43 -22.68 -16.14
CA HIS A 92 16.13 -23.26 -16.55
C HIS A 92 15.01 -22.23 -16.76
N PHE A 93 15.22 -20.98 -16.31
CA PHE A 93 14.15 -19.99 -16.36
C PHE A 93 14.18 -19.20 -17.67
N PRO A 94 13.00 -18.87 -18.24
CA PRO A 94 12.90 -18.13 -19.50
C PRO A 94 13.59 -16.77 -19.46
N TRP A 95 13.77 -16.19 -18.27
CA TRP A 95 14.37 -14.88 -18.04
C TRP A 95 15.86 -14.91 -17.70
N SER A 96 16.49 -16.11 -17.53
CA SER A 96 17.88 -16.23 -17.03
C SER A 96 18.89 -15.46 -17.88
N ALA A 97 18.79 -15.53 -19.20
CA ALA A 97 19.67 -14.81 -20.08
C ALA A 97 19.55 -13.29 -19.96
N GLU A 98 18.30 -12.80 -19.91
CA GLU A 98 18.02 -11.37 -19.77
C GLU A 98 18.40 -10.85 -18.37
N LEU A 99 18.18 -11.69 -17.33
CA LEU A 99 18.58 -11.36 -15.96
C LEU A 99 20.10 -11.12 -15.89
N SER A 100 20.90 -12.02 -16.45
CA SER A 100 22.35 -11.91 -16.49
C SER A 100 22.81 -10.71 -17.35
N HIS A 101 22.16 -10.50 -18.49
CA HIS A 101 22.46 -9.37 -19.36
C HIS A 101 22.19 -8.02 -18.66
N GLN A 102 21.05 -7.85 -18.02
CA GLN A 102 20.70 -6.61 -17.30
C GLN A 102 21.58 -6.41 -16.05
N ALA A 103 21.94 -7.49 -15.34
CA ALA A 103 22.87 -7.41 -14.21
C ALA A 103 24.22 -6.84 -14.65
N LYS A 104 24.73 -7.29 -15.78
CA LYS A 104 26.01 -6.81 -16.33
C LYS A 104 25.91 -5.41 -16.94
N SER A 105 24.93 -5.17 -17.80
CA SER A 105 24.83 -3.91 -18.56
C SER A 105 24.42 -2.72 -17.70
N VAL A 106 23.48 -2.89 -16.75
CA VAL A 106 22.96 -1.80 -15.92
C VAL A 106 23.70 -1.68 -14.60
N PHE A 107 24.01 -2.81 -13.96
CA PHE A 107 24.59 -2.80 -12.61
C PHE A 107 26.09 -3.10 -12.59
N GLY A 108 26.71 -3.49 -13.73
CA GLY A 108 28.13 -3.83 -13.81
C GLY A 108 28.49 -5.12 -13.05
N ILE A 109 27.52 -6.02 -12.88
CA ILE A 109 27.67 -7.24 -12.11
C ILE A 109 27.98 -8.40 -13.06
N GLU A 110 29.18 -8.94 -12.96
CA GLU A 110 29.62 -10.10 -13.75
C GLU A 110 29.13 -11.42 -13.19
N SER A 111 28.95 -11.52 -11.88
CA SER A 111 28.44 -12.70 -11.21
C SER A 111 27.62 -12.36 -9.96
N PHE A 112 26.55 -13.09 -9.75
CA PHE A 112 25.71 -12.94 -8.56
C PHE A 112 26.43 -13.42 -7.30
N ARG A 113 26.16 -12.76 -6.19
CA ARG A 113 26.66 -13.16 -4.88
C ARG A 113 25.63 -14.03 -4.17
N SER A 114 26.11 -15.08 -3.47
CA SER A 114 25.27 -15.87 -2.58
C SER A 114 23.92 -16.26 -3.22
N CYS A 115 22.80 -15.89 -2.58
CA CYS A 115 21.45 -16.23 -3.03
C CYS A 115 20.79 -15.18 -3.94
N GLN A 116 21.53 -14.15 -4.43
CA GLN A 116 20.91 -13.07 -5.21
C GLN A 116 20.15 -13.56 -6.45
N GLU A 117 20.75 -14.47 -7.22
CA GLU A 117 20.15 -14.99 -8.44
C GLU A 117 18.92 -15.83 -8.12
N ALA A 118 19.00 -16.69 -7.08
CA ALA A 118 17.87 -17.49 -6.62
C ALA A 118 16.70 -16.61 -6.16
N VAL A 119 16.98 -15.52 -5.46
CA VAL A 119 15.95 -14.54 -5.06
C VAL A 119 15.36 -13.86 -6.28
N CYS A 120 16.17 -13.40 -7.23
CA CYS A 120 15.67 -12.80 -8.47
C CYS A 120 14.77 -13.78 -9.24
N ASN A 121 15.16 -15.04 -9.36
CA ASN A 121 14.36 -16.08 -10.01
C ASN A 121 13.02 -16.28 -9.32
N ALA A 122 13.00 -16.37 -7.98
CA ALA A 122 11.77 -16.51 -7.22
C ALA A 122 10.86 -15.25 -7.31
N VAL A 123 11.45 -14.04 -7.38
CA VAL A 123 10.71 -12.80 -7.64
C VAL A 123 10.06 -12.83 -9.01
N MET A 124 10.79 -13.24 -10.05
CA MET A 124 10.27 -13.34 -11.42
C MET A 124 9.18 -14.41 -11.55
N ASP A 125 9.30 -15.49 -10.78
CA ASP A 125 8.27 -16.55 -10.66
C ASP A 125 7.09 -16.13 -9.75
N ARG A 126 6.98 -14.89 -9.39
CA ARG A 126 5.88 -14.32 -8.60
C ARG A 126 5.72 -14.90 -7.20
N ARG A 127 6.80 -15.39 -6.58
CA ARG A 127 6.76 -15.92 -5.21
C ARG A 127 6.90 -14.80 -4.18
N ASP A 128 6.25 -14.98 -3.04
CA ASP A 128 6.53 -14.18 -1.85
C ASP A 128 7.81 -14.67 -1.19
N ILE A 129 8.71 -13.75 -0.86
CA ILE A 129 10.06 -14.11 -0.42
C ILE A 129 10.44 -13.27 0.79
N MET A 130 10.99 -13.91 1.79
CA MET A 130 11.71 -13.25 2.87
C MET A 130 13.22 -13.43 2.63
N VAL A 131 13.91 -12.30 2.49
CA VAL A 131 15.36 -12.28 2.22
C VAL A 131 16.10 -11.81 3.47
N VAL A 132 16.95 -12.67 4.02
CA VAL A 132 17.83 -12.35 5.13
C VAL A 132 19.26 -12.39 4.64
N MET A 133 19.90 -11.22 4.55
CA MET A 133 21.28 -11.07 4.09
C MET A 133 22.00 -10.02 4.94
N PRO A 134 23.33 -10.14 5.12
CA PRO A 134 24.12 -9.13 5.80
C PRO A 134 24.03 -7.74 5.13
N THR A 135 24.33 -6.70 5.89
CA THR A 135 24.49 -5.36 5.32
C THR A 135 25.63 -5.36 4.28
N GLY A 136 25.42 -4.70 3.16
CA GLY A 136 26.41 -4.67 2.06
C GLY A 136 26.39 -5.90 1.16
N ALA A 137 25.60 -6.92 1.43
CA ALA A 137 25.50 -8.13 0.60
C ALA A 137 24.73 -7.93 -0.72
N GLY A 138 24.19 -6.74 -0.95
CA GLY A 138 23.49 -6.41 -2.19
C GLY A 138 22.01 -6.79 -2.21
N LYS A 139 21.32 -6.71 -1.06
CA LYS A 139 19.87 -6.96 -0.93
C LYS A 139 19.03 -6.19 -1.96
N SER A 140 19.35 -4.92 -2.20
CA SER A 140 18.59 -4.06 -3.10
C SER A 140 18.56 -4.57 -4.54
N LEU A 141 19.63 -5.23 -5.00
CA LEU A 141 19.68 -5.84 -6.33
C LEU A 141 18.57 -6.88 -6.52
N CYS A 142 18.22 -7.61 -5.48
CA CYS A 142 17.24 -8.69 -5.52
C CYS A 142 15.80 -8.22 -5.89
N TYR A 143 15.51 -6.93 -5.79
CA TYR A 143 14.26 -6.36 -6.27
C TYR A 143 14.43 -5.32 -7.38
N GLN A 144 15.58 -4.64 -7.43
CA GLN A 144 15.86 -3.65 -8.48
C GLN A 144 16.01 -4.30 -9.86
N LEU A 145 16.75 -5.41 -9.93
CA LEU A 145 16.97 -6.10 -11.18
C LEU A 145 15.68 -6.75 -11.74
N PRO A 146 14.86 -7.49 -10.96
CA PRO A 146 13.58 -7.97 -11.44
C PRO A 146 12.60 -6.86 -11.86
N ALA A 147 12.65 -5.70 -11.21
CA ALA A 147 11.82 -4.56 -11.59
C ALA A 147 12.11 -4.03 -13.00
N LEU A 148 13.36 -4.16 -13.46
CA LEU A 148 13.73 -3.80 -14.83
C LEU A 148 13.16 -4.80 -15.85
N LEU A 149 13.24 -6.09 -15.54
CA LEU A 149 12.82 -7.16 -16.44
C LEU A 149 11.30 -7.23 -16.57
N SER A 150 10.57 -7.10 -15.46
CA SER A 150 9.12 -7.27 -15.44
C SER A 150 8.36 -6.22 -16.25
N GLY A 151 8.97 -5.05 -16.43
CA GLY A 151 8.30 -3.94 -17.11
C GLY A 151 7.17 -3.26 -16.31
N ALA A 152 6.79 -3.81 -15.17
CA ALA A 152 5.74 -3.30 -14.29
C ALA A 152 6.28 -2.51 -13.10
N LEU A 153 5.40 -1.99 -12.26
CA LEU A 153 5.73 -1.18 -11.10
C LEU A 153 6.11 -2.06 -9.90
N PHE A 154 7.24 -1.77 -9.29
CA PHE A 154 7.61 -2.22 -7.95
C PHE A 154 7.49 -1.06 -6.95
N VAL A 155 6.76 -1.26 -5.88
CA VAL A 155 6.65 -0.28 -4.78
C VAL A 155 7.59 -0.72 -3.66
N VAL A 156 8.58 0.11 -3.35
CA VAL A 156 9.56 -0.16 -2.29
C VAL A 156 9.25 0.70 -1.08
N ILE A 157 8.93 0.05 0.02
CA ILE A 157 8.62 0.70 1.30
C ILE A 157 9.88 0.63 2.15
N SER A 158 10.44 1.79 2.47
CA SER A 158 11.61 1.90 3.33
C SER A 158 11.47 3.06 4.33
N PRO A 159 11.95 2.91 5.56
CA PRO A 159 11.83 3.94 6.60
C PRO A 159 12.89 5.04 6.49
N LEU A 160 13.96 4.80 5.73
CA LEU A 160 15.14 5.65 5.70
C LEU A 160 15.19 6.48 4.42
N ILE A 161 14.73 7.74 4.52
CA ILE A 161 14.68 8.66 3.37
C ILE A 161 16.06 8.86 2.73
N ALA A 162 17.12 9.01 3.53
CA ALA A 162 18.46 9.17 3.01
C ALA A 162 18.88 7.98 2.14
N LEU A 163 18.66 6.76 2.61
CA LEU A 163 18.96 5.54 1.86
C LEU A 163 18.16 5.45 0.57
N MET A 164 16.85 5.77 0.61
CA MET A 164 16.03 5.80 -0.60
C MET A 164 16.51 6.84 -1.60
N THR A 165 16.94 8.02 -1.12
CA THR A 165 17.46 9.09 -1.97
C THR A 165 18.72 8.65 -2.69
N ASP A 166 19.66 8.01 -1.98
CA ASP A 166 20.90 7.48 -2.56
C ASP A 166 20.59 6.38 -3.59
N GLN A 167 19.67 5.47 -3.28
CA GLN A 167 19.28 4.42 -4.22
C GLN A 167 18.64 4.99 -5.48
N VAL A 168 17.72 5.96 -5.34
CA VAL A 168 17.09 6.63 -6.48
C VAL A 168 18.11 7.38 -7.32
N TYR A 169 19.05 8.07 -6.68
CA TYR A 169 20.13 8.77 -7.38
C TYR A 169 20.95 7.80 -8.25
N HIS A 170 21.47 6.74 -7.66
CA HIS A 170 22.27 5.75 -8.38
C HIS A 170 21.52 4.97 -9.46
N LEU A 171 20.22 4.72 -9.26
CA LEU A 171 19.40 4.10 -10.29
C LEU A 171 19.18 5.03 -11.49
N ARG A 172 18.93 6.30 -11.24
CA ARG A 172 18.78 7.31 -12.30
C ARG A 172 20.07 7.50 -13.10
N GLU A 173 21.23 7.50 -12.45
CA GLU A 173 22.52 7.53 -13.13
C GLU A 173 22.71 6.35 -14.09
N ARG A 174 22.11 5.20 -13.78
CA ARG A 174 22.11 4.01 -14.62
C ARG A 174 20.97 3.99 -15.66
N GLY A 175 20.22 5.08 -15.79
CA GLY A 175 19.11 5.19 -16.74
C GLY A 175 17.85 4.46 -16.29
N VAL A 176 17.75 4.02 -15.04
CA VAL A 176 16.57 3.33 -14.50
C VAL A 176 15.51 4.35 -14.08
N SER A 177 14.30 4.21 -14.63
CA SER A 177 13.17 5.05 -14.26
C SER A 177 12.67 4.72 -12.85
N CYS A 178 12.92 5.62 -11.91
CA CYS A 178 12.51 5.47 -10.52
C CYS A 178 12.11 6.80 -9.90
N GLU A 179 11.21 6.75 -8.91
CA GLU A 179 10.70 7.92 -8.19
C GLU A 179 10.71 7.68 -6.68
N LEU A 180 10.79 8.77 -5.93
CA LEU A 180 10.68 8.78 -4.47
C LEU A 180 9.47 9.63 -4.07
N LEU A 181 8.57 9.09 -3.27
CA LEU A 181 7.49 9.82 -2.62
C LEU A 181 7.81 9.99 -1.14
N SER A 182 8.36 11.14 -0.79
CA SER A 182 8.61 11.53 0.60
C SER A 182 7.57 12.54 1.12
N SER A 183 7.56 12.75 2.44
CA SER A 183 6.70 13.76 3.08
C SER A 183 7.14 15.20 2.79
N SER A 184 8.38 15.42 2.34
CA SER A 184 8.93 16.74 2.04
C SER A 184 8.60 17.23 0.62
N MET A 185 8.03 16.39 -0.23
CA MET A 185 7.66 16.75 -1.61
C MET A 185 6.45 17.66 -1.65
N SER A 186 6.44 18.57 -2.62
CA SER A 186 5.27 19.40 -2.92
C SER A 186 4.07 18.56 -3.40
N SER A 187 2.87 19.13 -3.21
CA SER A 187 1.64 18.47 -3.69
C SER A 187 1.63 18.34 -5.21
N SER A 188 2.17 19.32 -5.95
CA SER A 188 2.23 19.30 -7.41
C SER A 188 3.15 18.19 -7.94
N GLU A 189 4.35 18.04 -7.39
CA GLU A 189 5.27 16.96 -7.75
C GLU A 189 4.68 15.58 -7.44
N THR A 190 4.09 15.44 -6.25
CA THR A 190 3.40 14.22 -5.86
C THR A 190 2.29 13.86 -6.87
N GLN A 191 1.45 14.82 -7.25
CA GLN A 191 0.37 14.59 -8.22
C GLN A 191 0.92 14.21 -9.60
N ALA A 192 2.00 14.84 -10.07
CA ALA A 192 2.62 14.52 -11.34
C ALA A 192 3.13 13.07 -11.38
N ILE A 193 3.79 12.60 -10.30
CA ILE A 193 4.23 11.20 -10.18
C ILE A 193 3.02 10.25 -10.17
N LEU A 194 2.02 10.53 -9.34
CA LEU A 194 0.82 9.68 -9.25
C LEU A 194 0.02 9.64 -10.56
N GLN A 195 0.04 10.72 -11.32
CA GLN A 195 -0.59 10.75 -12.64
C GLN A 195 0.13 9.82 -13.63
N ARG A 196 1.46 9.83 -13.69
CA ARG A 196 2.26 8.89 -14.52
C ARG A 196 2.02 7.45 -14.10
N VAL A 197 2.01 7.18 -12.81
CA VAL A 197 1.72 5.85 -12.26
C VAL A 197 0.31 5.39 -12.65
N ARG A 198 -0.68 6.27 -12.60
CA ARG A 198 -2.07 5.98 -12.94
C ARG A 198 -2.28 5.76 -14.43
N SER A 199 -1.73 6.63 -15.27
CA SER A 199 -1.87 6.53 -16.73
C SER A 199 -1.08 5.37 -17.33
N GLY A 200 0.02 4.96 -16.69
CA GLY A 200 0.99 4.03 -17.24
C GLY A 200 1.95 4.65 -18.27
N THR A 201 1.78 5.93 -18.60
CA THR A 201 2.66 6.64 -19.52
C THR A 201 3.90 7.12 -18.76
N ASN A 202 5.08 6.70 -19.20
CA ASN A 202 6.35 6.95 -18.50
C ASN A 202 6.30 6.54 -17.01
N MET A 203 5.64 5.42 -16.74
CA MET A 203 5.52 4.88 -15.39
C MET A 203 6.90 4.46 -14.85
N PRO A 204 7.27 4.85 -13.62
CA PRO A 204 8.52 4.38 -13.03
C PRO A 204 8.52 2.88 -12.84
N ARG A 205 9.69 2.24 -12.94
CA ARG A 205 9.88 0.83 -12.59
C ARG A 205 9.88 0.62 -11.08
N LEU A 206 10.43 1.58 -10.36
CA LEU A 206 10.55 1.56 -8.90
C LEU A 206 9.95 2.84 -8.33
N LEU A 207 9.04 2.69 -7.36
CA LEU A 207 8.46 3.77 -6.59
C LEU A 207 8.82 3.58 -5.12
N TYR A 208 9.75 4.38 -4.63
CA TYR A 208 10.15 4.39 -3.23
C TYR A 208 9.18 5.24 -2.41
N VAL A 209 8.73 4.71 -1.27
CA VAL A 209 7.71 5.35 -0.44
C VAL A 209 8.03 5.11 1.04
N THR A 210 7.82 6.13 1.87
CA THR A 210 7.90 5.92 3.32
C THR A 210 6.63 5.25 3.86
N PRO A 211 6.73 4.47 4.95
CA PRO A 211 5.57 3.83 5.58
C PRO A 211 4.47 4.82 5.94
N GLU A 212 4.86 5.98 6.50
CA GLU A 212 3.94 7.03 6.90
C GLU A 212 3.16 7.59 5.70
N ARG A 213 3.84 7.69 4.54
CA ARG A 213 3.19 8.17 3.31
C ARG A 213 2.13 7.21 2.82
N ILE A 214 2.38 5.91 2.89
CA ILE A 214 1.39 4.89 2.52
C ILE A 214 0.17 4.96 3.44
N VAL A 215 0.38 5.00 4.75
CA VAL A 215 -0.71 5.01 5.73
C VAL A 215 -1.57 6.27 5.63
N LYS A 216 -0.94 7.43 5.45
CA LYS A 216 -1.64 8.73 5.47
C LYS A 216 -2.28 9.13 4.14
N SER A 217 -1.80 8.61 3.01
CA SER A 217 -2.25 9.06 1.69
C SER A 217 -3.31 8.16 1.06
N LYS A 218 -4.58 8.48 1.27
CA LYS A 218 -5.70 7.81 0.60
C LYS A 218 -5.58 7.84 -0.93
N THR A 219 -5.06 8.95 -1.49
CA THR A 219 -4.87 9.11 -2.93
C THR A 219 -3.81 8.15 -3.48
N LEU A 220 -2.70 7.96 -2.77
CA LEU A 220 -1.67 6.98 -3.13
C LEU A 220 -2.26 5.57 -3.12
N LEU A 221 -2.94 5.18 -2.05
CA LEU A 221 -3.56 3.85 -1.95
C LEU A 221 -4.57 3.60 -3.06
N ALA A 222 -5.45 4.57 -3.34
CA ALA A 222 -6.42 4.45 -4.44
C ALA A 222 -5.74 4.37 -5.81
N THR A 223 -4.59 5.04 -5.99
CA THR A 223 -3.79 4.95 -7.22
C THR A 223 -3.16 3.56 -7.35
N LEU A 224 -2.51 3.06 -6.31
CA LEU A 224 -1.90 1.73 -6.31
C LEU A 224 -2.93 0.63 -6.53
N GLN A 225 -4.12 0.76 -5.93
CA GLN A 225 -5.23 -0.18 -6.15
C GLN A 225 -5.63 -0.25 -7.64
N ARG A 226 -5.78 0.90 -8.30
CA ARG A 226 -6.12 0.95 -9.74
C ARG A 226 -5.02 0.36 -10.61
N VAL A 227 -3.74 0.60 -10.26
CA VAL A 227 -2.59 0.05 -10.99
C VAL A 227 -2.52 -1.47 -10.81
N TYR A 228 -2.84 -1.97 -9.62
CA TYR A 228 -2.95 -3.39 -9.34
C TYR A 228 -4.09 -4.04 -10.14
N GLU A 229 -5.28 -3.46 -10.13
CA GLU A 229 -6.44 -3.92 -10.90
C GLU A 229 -6.18 -3.93 -12.42
N ALA A 230 -5.33 -3.03 -12.89
CA ALA A 230 -4.86 -2.97 -14.28
C ALA A 230 -3.71 -3.96 -14.58
N GLY A 231 -3.29 -4.79 -13.63
CA GLY A 231 -2.18 -5.76 -13.79
C GLY A 231 -0.81 -5.13 -13.95
N ARG A 232 -0.61 -3.87 -13.54
CA ARG A 232 0.63 -3.11 -13.72
C ARG A 232 1.45 -2.93 -12.43
N LEU A 233 0.94 -3.34 -11.29
CA LEU A 233 1.67 -3.44 -10.02
C LEU A 233 2.14 -4.87 -9.84
N GLU A 234 3.46 -5.09 -9.94
CA GLU A 234 4.04 -6.44 -9.86
C GLU A 234 4.40 -6.82 -8.43
N ARG A 235 5.04 -5.90 -7.68
CA ARG A 235 5.55 -6.22 -6.34
C ARG A 235 5.40 -5.08 -5.36
N ILE A 236 5.21 -5.46 -4.10
CA ILE A 236 5.43 -4.61 -2.94
C ILE A 236 6.64 -5.17 -2.20
N VAL A 237 7.67 -4.35 -2.06
CA VAL A 237 8.92 -4.68 -1.37
C VAL A 237 8.92 -3.94 -0.03
N VAL A 238 9.17 -4.66 1.05
CA VAL A 238 9.37 -4.06 2.38
C VAL A 238 10.87 -4.14 2.69
N ASP A 239 11.56 -3.02 2.48
CA ASP A 239 12.98 -2.91 2.81
C ASP A 239 13.14 -2.58 4.29
N GLU A 240 14.26 -3.00 4.89
CA GLU A 240 14.52 -2.89 6.34
C GLU A 240 13.37 -3.44 7.19
N ALA A 241 12.88 -4.64 6.83
CA ALA A 241 11.71 -5.25 7.44
C ALA A 241 11.82 -5.45 8.96
N HIS A 242 13.04 -5.45 9.52
CA HIS A 242 13.26 -5.49 10.97
C HIS A 242 12.63 -4.29 11.70
N CYS A 243 12.48 -3.14 11.02
CA CYS A 243 11.78 -1.97 11.56
C CYS A 243 10.28 -2.23 11.81
N CYS A 244 9.72 -3.28 11.21
CA CYS A 244 8.33 -3.66 11.46
C CYS A 244 8.12 -4.28 12.86
N SER A 245 9.14 -4.92 13.43
CA SER A 245 9.01 -5.63 14.70
C SER A 245 9.63 -4.87 15.88
N MET A 246 10.85 -4.38 15.74
CA MET A 246 11.61 -3.79 16.87
C MET A 246 11.55 -2.26 16.90
N MET A 247 11.73 -1.60 15.77
CA MET A 247 11.68 -0.12 15.71
C MET A 247 10.28 0.42 15.47
N GLY A 248 9.37 -0.37 14.90
CA GLY A 248 8.02 0.05 14.62
C GLY A 248 7.21 0.34 15.86
N HIS A 249 7.48 -0.36 16.98
CA HIS A 249 6.78 -0.16 18.25
C HIS A 249 7.18 1.15 18.93
N ASP A 250 8.48 1.43 18.97
CA ASP A 250 9.01 2.57 19.74
C ASP A 250 9.18 3.85 18.93
N TYR A 251 9.46 3.73 17.60
CA TYR A 251 9.79 4.88 16.76
C TYR A 251 8.87 5.11 15.57
N ARG A 252 8.12 4.08 15.07
CA ARG A 252 7.30 4.18 13.87
C ARG A 252 6.02 3.35 13.97
N PRO A 253 5.02 3.82 14.72
CA PRO A 253 3.75 3.11 14.94
C PRO A 253 2.99 2.84 13.62
N ASP A 254 3.29 3.57 12.55
CA ASP A 254 2.66 3.37 11.23
C ASP A 254 3.10 2.07 10.54
N TYR A 255 4.21 1.43 10.96
CA TYR A 255 4.56 0.09 10.51
C TYR A 255 3.65 -1.00 11.06
N HIS A 256 3.06 -0.78 12.24
CA HIS A 256 2.16 -1.74 12.89
C HIS A 256 0.72 -1.68 12.40
N LYS A 257 0.37 -0.68 11.60
CA LYS A 257 -0.95 -0.67 10.99
C LYS A 257 -0.93 -1.60 9.77
N PRO A 258 -1.24 -2.90 9.92
CA PRO A 258 -1.12 -3.90 8.84
C PRO A 258 -2.16 -3.69 7.73
N VAL A 259 -2.81 -2.54 7.76
CA VAL A 259 -4.07 -2.31 7.09
C VAL A 259 -3.94 -2.25 5.59
N SER A 260 -2.80 -1.84 5.07
CA SER A 260 -2.77 -1.46 3.67
C SER A 260 -2.21 -2.52 2.75
N TYR A 261 -1.33 -3.36 3.26
CA TYR A 261 -0.65 -4.35 2.42
C TYR A 261 -1.54 -5.54 2.06
N THR A 262 -2.47 -5.92 2.93
CA THR A 262 -3.41 -7.01 2.68
C THR A 262 -4.52 -6.64 1.69
N HIS A 263 -4.75 -5.35 1.44
CA HIS A 263 -5.76 -4.90 0.49
C HIS A 263 -5.25 -4.85 -0.96
N LEU A 264 -3.93 -4.90 -1.17
CA LEU A 264 -3.29 -4.90 -2.48
C LEU A 264 -2.94 -6.30 -2.98
N ARG A 265 -3.41 -7.34 -2.27
CA ARG A 265 -3.32 -8.75 -2.71
C ARG A 265 -4.64 -9.25 -3.24
#